data_079189f52dc50a0ece3daa082b9eb2b1
#
_entry.id   079189f52dc50a0ece3daa082b9eb2b1
#
_cell.length_a   1.000
_cell.length_b   1.000
_cell.length_c   1.000
_cell.angle_alpha   90.00
_cell.angle_beta   90.00
_cell.angle_gamma   90.00
#
_symmetry.space_group_name_H-M   'P 1'
#
loop_
_entity.id
_entity.type
_entity.pdbx_description
1 polymer ?
#
loop_
_entity_poly.entity_id
_entity_poly.type
_entity_poly.pdbx_seq_one_letter_code
_entity_poly.pdbx_strand_id
1 'polypeptide(L)'
;MPEAPRRLLHIEASPRGERSRSSAVARRLIDRLGTVKVERLNLFDADLPAFDGAAIEGRYALIAGEPVAPGIAADWAAIRAHVDHLLSFDTWLISTPMWNFGLPYRLKHYIDLVTHPGMTFAIEPTGIIGLAAGRTAIVVGSGALDTRPGSAMADHDHQIAYLRRWLAFVGIEDVHVVTICPTYGTAEDVEAVTDEAYAAAEAVAAELAGHA
;
A
#
# COMPACT_ATOMS: atom_id res chain seq x y z
N MET A 1 -8.89 -25.39 -17.07
CA MET A 1 -9.14 -24.04 -17.65
C MET A 1 -7.91 -23.23 -17.32
N PRO A 2 -7.39 -22.38 -18.22
CA PRO A 2 -6.28 -21.50 -17.83
C PRO A 2 -6.75 -20.62 -16.66
N GLU A 3 -5.93 -20.53 -15.63
CA GLU A 3 -6.16 -19.66 -14.49
C GLU A 3 -6.23 -18.20 -14.97
N ALA A 4 -7.16 -17.41 -14.44
CA ALA A 4 -7.26 -16.01 -14.84
C ALA A 4 -5.97 -15.28 -14.46
N PRO A 5 -5.45 -14.39 -15.32
CA PRO A 5 -4.23 -13.67 -15.01
C PRO A 5 -4.38 -12.89 -13.70
N ARG A 6 -3.38 -12.99 -12.81
CA ARG A 6 -3.34 -12.24 -11.55
C ARG A 6 -3.52 -10.75 -11.81
N ARG A 7 -4.30 -10.08 -10.96
CA ARG A 7 -4.55 -8.63 -11.03
C ARG A 7 -3.71 -7.93 -9.98
N LEU A 8 -2.94 -6.94 -10.41
CA LEU A 8 -2.09 -6.13 -9.54
C LEU A 8 -2.56 -4.67 -9.54
N LEU A 9 -2.80 -4.11 -8.35
CA LEU A 9 -3.01 -2.68 -8.16
C LEU A 9 -1.71 -2.02 -7.74
N HIS A 10 -1.17 -1.12 -8.59
CA HIS A 10 -0.04 -0.28 -8.24
C HIS A 10 -0.54 1.04 -7.64
N ILE A 11 -0.46 1.15 -6.31
CA ILE A 11 -0.82 2.34 -5.53
C ILE A 11 0.40 3.25 -5.46
N GLU A 12 0.36 4.37 -6.17
CA GLU A 12 1.44 5.36 -6.23
C GLU A 12 1.17 6.51 -5.25
N ALA A 13 2.03 6.67 -4.26
CA ALA A 13 1.90 7.69 -3.22
C ALA A 13 2.97 8.79 -3.29
N SER A 14 3.39 9.13 -4.51
CA SER A 14 4.38 10.19 -4.76
C SER A 14 3.88 11.22 -5.77
N PRO A 15 3.89 12.53 -5.44
CA PRO A 15 3.49 13.58 -6.38
C PRO A 15 4.57 13.87 -7.44
N ARG A 16 5.72 13.20 -7.39
CA ARG A 16 6.85 13.50 -8.29
C ARG A 16 6.73 12.86 -9.67
N GLY A 17 5.69 12.04 -9.93
CA GLY A 17 5.47 11.35 -11.21
C GLY A 17 6.71 10.54 -11.62
N GLU A 18 7.20 10.76 -12.84
CA GLU A 18 8.36 10.04 -13.39
C GLU A 18 9.68 10.25 -12.60
N ARG A 19 9.76 11.31 -11.81
CA ARG A 19 10.92 11.57 -10.94
C ARG A 19 10.86 10.84 -9.59
N SER A 20 9.82 10.06 -9.35
CA SER A 20 9.67 9.26 -8.12
C SER A 20 10.57 8.02 -8.17
N ARG A 21 11.51 7.90 -7.24
CA ARG A 21 12.40 6.74 -7.12
C ARG A 21 11.62 5.47 -6.77
N SER A 22 10.73 5.56 -5.77
CA SER A 22 9.89 4.40 -5.39
C SER A 22 9.02 3.92 -6.54
N SER A 23 8.41 4.83 -7.31
CA SER A 23 7.63 4.45 -8.49
C SER A 23 8.49 3.88 -9.62
N ALA A 24 9.74 4.36 -9.79
CA ALA A 24 10.67 3.81 -10.78
C ALA A 24 11.04 2.34 -10.47
N VAL A 25 11.38 2.05 -9.19
CA VAL A 25 11.67 0.69 -8.73
C VAL A 25 10.43 -0.22 -8.82
N ALA A 26 9.24 0.30 -8.48
CA ALA A 26 7.99 -0.44 -8.63
C ALA A 26 7.70 -0.79 -10.11
N ARG A 27 7.93 0.12 -11.05
CA ARG A 27 7.81 -0.17 -12.48
C ARG A 27 8.79 -1.26 -12.93
N ARG A 28 10.04 -1.21 -12.46
CA ARG A 28 11.05 -2.25 -12.76
C ARG A 28 10.59 -3.62 -12.29
N LEU A 29 9.98 -3.70 -11.08
CA LEU A 29 9.40 -4.93 -10.56
C LEU A 29 8.26 -5.43 -11.46
N ILE A 30 7.33 -4.55 -11.83
CA ILE A 30 6.19 -4.88 -12.69
C ILE A 30 6.66 -5.45 -14.04
N ASP A 31 7.68 -4.84 -14.66
CA ASP A 31 8.24 -5.27 -15.95
C ASP A 31 8.82 -6.70 -15.88
N ARG A 32 9.15 -7.19 -14.69
CA ARG A 32 9.69 -8.54 -14.44
C ARG A 32 8.65 -9.58 -14.05
N LEU A 33 7.44 -9.16 -13.62
CA LEU A 33 6.38 -10.09 -13.18
C LEU A 33 5.75 -10.91 -14.31
N GLY A 34 6.03 -10.60 -15.59
CA GLY A 34 5.47 -11.33 -16.73
C GLY A 34 3.99 -11.01 -16.97
N THR A 35 3.14 -12.04 -17.13
CA THR A 35 1.73 -11.83 -17.52
C THR A 35 0.85 -11.49 -16.31
N VAL A 36 0.84 -10.21 -15.93
CA VAL A 36 0.01 -9.66 -14.86
C VAL A 36 -0.83 -8.51 -15.40
N LYS A 37 -2.12 -8.46 -15.04
CA LYS A 37 -2.97 -7.31 -15.38
C LYS A 37 -2.76 -6.20 -14.36
N VAL A 38 -2.02 -5.17 -14.74
CA VAL A 38 -1.67 -4.05 -13.87
C VAL A 38 -2.66 -2.90 -14.03
N GLU A 39 -3.16 -2.38 -12.91
CA GLU A 39 -3.86 -1.10 -12.83
C GLU A 39 -3.06 -0.14 -11.94
N ARG A 40 -2.98 1.13 -12.34
CA ARG A 40 -2.25 2.17 -11.60
C ARG A 40 -3.26 3.11 -10.93
N LEU A 41 -3.07 3.33 -9.64
CA LEU A 41 -3.81 4.29 -8.83
C LEU A 41 -2.84 5.33 -8.28
N ASN A 42 -2.72 6.48 -8.95
CA ASN A 42 -1.97 7.60 -8.42
C ASN A 42 -2.83 8.37 -7.40
N LEU A 43 -2.46 8.28 -6.14
CA LEU A 43 -3.24 8.89 -5.05
C LEU A 43 -3.26 10.42 -5.09
N PHE A 44 -2.32 11.07 -5.77
CA PHE A 44 -2.30 12.53 -5.89
C PHE A 44 -3.22 13.04 -7.00
N ASP A 45 -3.59 12.17 -7.95
CA ASP A 45 -4.52 12.49 -9.05
C ASP A 45 -5.92 11.91 -8.79
N ALA A 46 -6.03 10.94 -7.84
CA ALA A 46 -7.29 10.29 -7.52
C ALA A 46 -8.26 11.23 -6.80
N ASP A 47 -9.54 11.15 -7.18
CA ASP A 47 -10.64 11.79 -6.46
C ASP A 47 -11.02 10.91 -5.26
N LEU A 48 -10.40 11.19 -4.12
CA LEU A 48 -10.67 10.48 -2.87
C LEU A 48 -11.70 11.25 -2.05
N PRO A 49 -12.80 10.60 -1.61
CA PRO A 49 -13.77 11.23 -0.70
C PRO A 49 -13.09 11.79 0.55
N ALA A 50 -13.62 12.84 1.12
CA ALA A 50 -13.15 13.34 2.41
C ALA A 50 -13.38 12.27 3.50
N PHE A 51 -12.41 12.12 4.39
CA PHE A 51 -12.55 11.30 5.59
C PHE A 51 -12.73 12.24 6.79
N ASP A 52 -13.91 12.84 6.87
CA ASP A 52 -14.30 13.87 7.84
C ASP A 52 -15.27 13.35 8.90
N GLY A 53 -15.93 14.27 9.62
CA GLY A 53 -16.87 13.93 10.68
C GLY A 53 -18.02 13.04 10.20
N ALA A 54 -18.55 13.26 9.00
CA ALA A 54 -19.63 12.45 8.43
C ALA A 54 -19.16 11.01 8.11
N ALA A 55 -17.96 10.86 7.56
CA ALA A 55 -17.36 9.56 7.33
C ALA A 55 -17.12 8.80 8.66
N ILE A 56 -16.67 9.51 9.69
CA ILE A 56 -16.46 8.94 11.04
C ILE A 56 -17.78 8.48 11.66
N GLU A 57 -18.84 9.27 11.60
CA GLU A 57 -20.18 8.88 12.10
C GLU A 57 -20.67 7.58 11.44
N GLY A 58 -20.55 7.47 10.11
CA GLY A 58 -20.90 6.24 9.41
C GLY A 58 -20.03 5.04 9.82
N ARG A 59 -18.74 5.25 10.10
CA ARG A 59 -17.86 4.20 10.62
C ARG A 59 -18.33 3.70 12.00
N TYR A 60 -18.72 4.60 12.90
CA TYR A 60 -19.23 4.18 14.21
C TYR A 60 -20.59 3.48 14.10
N ALA A 61 -21.46 3.87 13.18
CA ALA A 61 -22.69 3.13 12.90
C ALA A 61 -22.38 1.69 12.46
N LEU A 62 -21.43 1.49 11.54
CA LEU A 62 -20.99 0.16 11.11
C LEU A 62 -20.40 -0.67 12.26
N ILE A 63 -19.61 -0.06 13.15
CA ILE A 63 -19.08 -0.74 14.36
C ILE A 63 -20.21 -1.17 15.30
N ALA A 64 -21.27 -0.36 15.42
CA ALA A 64 -22.45 -0.66 16.22
C ALA A 64 -23.40 -1.68 15.56
N GLY A 65 -23.13 -2.09 14.31
CA GLY A 65 -24.02 -2.95 13.53
C GLY A 65 -25.28 -2.21 13.03
N GLU A 66 -25.24 -0.89 12.99
CA GLU A 66 -26.33 -0.02 12.57
C GLU A 66 -26.15 0.39 11.08
N PRO A 67 -27.27 0.71 10.39
CA PRO A 67 -27.19 1.24 9.03
C PRO A 67 -26.59 2.66 9.04
N VAL A 68 -25.85 2.98 8.00
CA VAL A 68 -25.37 4.35 7.76
C VAL A 68 -26.54 5.29 7.54
N ALA A 69 -26.51 6.45 8.17
CA ALA A 69 -27.57 7.43 8.08
C ALA A 69 -27.82 7.90 6.63
N PRO A 70 -29.08 8.11 6.20
CA PRO A 70 -29.40 8.49 4.81
C PRO A 70 -28.66 9.75 4.32
N GLY A 71 -28.40 10.72 5.21
CA GLY A 71 -27.71 11.98 4.85
C GLY A 71 -26.25 11.82 4.46
N ILE A 72 -25.61 10.70 4.79
CA ILE A 72 -24.21 10.42 4.46
C ILE A 72 -24.06 9.14 3.62
N ALA A 73 -25.16 8.57 3.16
CA ALA A 73 -25.16 7.30 2.43
C ALA A 73 -24.41 7.38 1.08
N ALA A 74 -24.46 8.55 0.40
CA ALA A 74 -23.75 8.76 -0.85
C ALA A 74 -22.23 8.75 -0.66
N ASP A 75 -21.71 9.42 0.38
CA ASP A 75 -20.28 9.46 0.71
C ASP A 75 -19.78 8.05 1.09
N TRP A 76 -20.60 7.30 1.83
CA TRP A 76 -20.30 5.91 2.17
C TRP A 76 -20.36 4.96 0.99
N ALA A 77 -21.19 5.23 0.00
CA ALA A 77 -21.18 4.47 -1.26
C ALA A 77 -19.86 4.71 -2.03
N ALA A 78 -19.36 5.94 -2.05
CA ALA A 78 -18.06 6.26 -2.65
C ALA A 78 -16.89 5.57 -1.89
N ILE A 79 -16.91 5.61 -0.54
CA ILE A 79 -15.93 4.90 0.29
C ILE A 79 -15.96 3.40 -0.01
N ARG A 80 -17.14 2.78 -0.03
CA ARG A 80 -17.31 1.36 -0.36
C ARG A 80 -16.75 1.02 -1.74
N ALA A 81 -16.97 1.87 -2.74
CA ALA A 81 -16.42 1.66 -4.07
C ALA A 81 -14.89 1.59 -4.09
N HIS A 82 -14.20 2.41 -3.28
CA HIS A 82 -12.74 2.31 -3.11
C HIS A 82 -12.30 1.02 -2.41
N VAL A 83 -13.05 0.56 -1.42
CA VAL A 83 -12.78 -0.73 -0.75
C VAL A 83 -12.96 -1.89 -1.72
N ASP A 84 -14.10 -1.94 -2.43
CA ASP A 84 -14.42 -3.02 -3.38
C ASP A 84 -13.40 -3.03 -4.53
N HIS A 85 -12.98 -1.86 -5.00
CA HIS A 85 -11.92 -1.71 -5.98
C HIS A 85 -10.61 -2.32 -5.48
N LEU A 86 -10.12 -1.92 -4.29
CA LEU A 86 -8.90 -2.45 -3.69
C LEU A 86 -8.97 -3.97 -3.51
N LEU A 87 -10.08 -4.49 -2.99
CA LEU A 87 -10.28 -5.92 -2.74
C LEU A 87 -10.45 -6.74 -4.04
N SER A 88 -10.66 -6.11 -5.19
CA SER A 88 -10.74 -6.80 -6.48
C SER A 88 -9.38 -7.23 -7.03
N PHE A 89 -8.27 -6.88 -6.39
CA PHE A 89 -6.91 -7.21 -6.81
C PHE A 89 -6.27 -8.28 -5.92
N ASP A 90 -5.50 -9.16 -6.54
CA ASP A 90 -4.79 -10.25 -5.86
C ASP A 90 -3.47 -9.77 -5.24
N THR A 91 -2.86 -8.75 -5.85
CA THR A 91 -1.58 -8.18 -5.42
C THR A 91 -1.69 -6.67 -5.26
N TRP A 92 -1.23 -6.16 -4.12
CA TRP A 92 -1.13 -4.72 -3.85
C TRP A 92 0.32 -4.28 -3.86
N LEU A 93 0.70 -3.49 -4.84
CA LEU A 93 2.03 -2.88 -4.91
C LEU A 93 1.93 -1.42 -4.49
N ILE A 94 2.55 -1.07 -3.36
CA ILE A 94 2.52 0.28 -2.80
C ILE A 94 3.90 0.92 -3.00
N SER A 95 3.99 1.96 -3.84
CA SER A 95 5.22 2.75 -3.98
C SER A 95 5.07 4.10 -3.28
N THR A 96 5.94 4.38 -2.30
CA THR A 96 5.78 5.52 -1.39
C THR A 96 7.10 6.12 -0.96
N PRO A 97 7.26 7.46 -0.96
CA PRO A 97 8.36 8.12 -0.28
C PRO A 97 8.08 8.19 1.23
N MET A 98 9.14 8.28 2.02
CA MET A 98 9.03 8.64 3.44
C MET A 98 8.94 10.15 3.58
N TRP A 99 7.89 10.64 4.27
CA TRP A 99 7.75 12.05 4.64
C TRP A 99 7.69 12.18 6.16
N ASN A 100 8.62 12.95 6.72
CA ASN A 100 8.70 13.16 8.18
C ASN A 100 8.63 11.84 8.96
N PHE A 101 9.47 10.87 8.54
CA PHE A 101 9.57 9.51 9.10
C PHE A 101 8.38 8.57 8.88
N GLY A 102 7.30 9.03 8.24
CA GLY A 102 6.08 8.28 8.03
C GLY A 102 5.58 8.30 6.58
N LEU A 103 4.28 8.12 6.43
CA LEU A 103 3.61 8.06 5.14
C LEU A 103 3.27 9.47 4.62
N PRO A 104 3.26 9.67 3.28
CA PRO A 104 2.58 10.82 2.69
C PRO A 104 1.11 10.87 3.10
N TYR A 105 0.59 12.08 3.34
CA TYR A 105 -0.78 12.27 3.82
C TYR A 105 -1.83 11.62 2.90
N ARG A 106 -1.62 11.61 1.59
CA ARG A 106 -2.54 10.98 0.62
C ARG A 106 -2.59 9.46 0.80
N LEU A 107 -1.47 8.81 1.11
CA LEU A 107 -1.46 7.38 1.40
C LEU A 107 -2.15 7.08 2.73
N LYS A 108 -1.91 7.89 3.75
CA LYS A 108 -2.59 7.73 5.04
C LYS A 108 -4.10 7.93 4.87
N HIS A 109 -4.53 8.95 4.12
CA HIS A 109 -5.93 9.18 3.79
C HIS A 109 -6.56 7.99 3.06
N TYR A 110 -5.89 7.44 2.04
CA TYR A 110 -6.38 6.27 1.32
C TYR A 110 -6.52 5.05 2.25
N ILE A 111 -5.54 4.81 3.11
CA ILE A 111 -5.61 3.74 4.13
C ILE A 111 -6.82 3.94 5.06
N ASP A 112 -7.10 5.16 5.50
CA ASP A 112 -8.25 5.45 6.34
C ASP A 112 -9.59 5.21 5.61
N LEU A 113 -9.63 5.55 4.30
CA LEU A 113 -10.80 5.31 3.45
C LEU A 113 -11.08 3.83 3.17
N VAL A 114 -10.07 2.97 3.17
CA VAL A 114 -10.27 1.55 2.84
C VAL A 114 -10.25 0.63 4.05
N THR A 115 -10.12 1.16 5.27
CA THR A 115 -10.00 0.34 6.49
C THR A 115 -11.26 0.44 7.34
N HIS A 116 -12.25 -0.44 7.07
CA HIS A 116 -13.54 -0.41 7.75
C HIS A 116 -14.00 -1.79 8.22
N PRO A 117 -14.75 -1.83 9.35
CA PRO A 117 -15.35 -3.06 9.87
C PRO A 117 -16.37 -3.63 8.87
N GLY A 118 -16.40 -4.96 8.75
CA GLY A 118 -17.26 -5.66 7.80
C GLY A 118 -16.85 -5.52 6.32
N MET A 119 -15.70 -4.86 6.03
CA MET A 119 -15.16 -4.66 4.68
C MET A 119 -13.74 -5.22 4.55
N THR A 120 -12.77 -4.65 5.26
CA THR A 120 -11.37 -5.09 5.24
C THR A 120 -10.93 -5.77 6.54
N PHE A 121 -11.72 -5.65 7.59
CA PHE A 121 -11.56 -6.42 8.82
C PHE A 121 -12.93 -6.70 9.47
N ALA A 122 -13.00 -7.72 10.33
CA ALA A 122 -14.16 -8.03 11.16
C ALA A 122 -13.80 -7.97 12.64
N ILE A 123 -14.79 -7.64 13.48
CA ILE A 123 -14.69 -7.68 14.94
C ILE A 123 -15.44 -8.93 15.40
N GLU A 124 -14.71 -9.93 15.89
CA GLU A 124 -15.23 -11.22 16.34
C GLU A 124 -15.06 -11.34 17.87
N PRO A 125 -15.80 -12.23 18.55
CA PRO A 125 -15.62 -12.46 19.98
C PRO A 125 -14.19 -12.84 20.37
N THR A 126 -13.42 -13.42 19.48
CA THR A 126 -12.04 -13.86 19.67
C THR A 126 -11.00 -12.78 19.31
N GLY A 127 -11.42 -11.66 18.77
CA GLY A 127 -10.55 -10.54 18.36
C GLY A 127 -10.87 -9.99 16.98
N ILE A 128 -9.88 -9.34 16.36
CA ILE A 128 -10.02 -8.74 15.04
C ILE A 128 -9.47 -9.72 14.00
N ILE A 129 -10.25 -9.94 12.94
CA ILE A 129 -9.88 -10.78 11.79
C ILE A 129 -9.76 -9.89 10.55
N GLY A 130 -8.63 -9.97 9.84
CA GLY A 130 -8.45 -9.31 8.55
C GLY A 130 -9.19 -10.06 7.43
N LEU A 131 -9.89 -9.31 6.55
CA LEU A 131 -10.71 -9.86 5.47
C LEU A 131 -10.02 -9.80 4.09
N ALA A 132 -8.80 -9.29 4.02
CA ALA A 132 -7.99 -9.25 2.80
C ALA A 132 -7.01 -10.44 2.69
N ALA A 133 -7.20 -11.49 3.48
CA ALA A 133 -6.34 -12.69 3.47
C ALA A 133 -6.25 -13.34 2.07
N GLY A 134 -5.13 -14.03 1.81
CA GLY A 134 -4.84 -14.70 0.54
C GLY A 134 -4.32 -13.78 -0.56
N ARG A 135 -4.07 -12.50 -0.26
CA ARG A 135 -3.42 -11.53 -1.15
C ARG A 135 -1.96 -11.38 -0.82
N THR A 136 -1.18 -10.96 -1.82
CA THR A 136 0.21 -10.56 -1.67
C THR A 136 0.33 -9.04 -1.62
N ALA A 137 1.17 -8.51 -0.75
CA ALA A 137 1.52 -7.08 -0.77
C ALA A 137 3.02 -6.89 -1.05
N ILE A 138 3.31 -5.88 -1.85
CA ILE A 138 4.69 -5.45 -2.14
C ILE A 138 4.79 -3.97 -1.77
N VAL A 139 5.74 -3.63 -0.92
CA VAL A 139 5.99 -2.25 -0.51
C VAL A 139 7.33 -1.80 -1.05
N VAL A 140 7.33 -0.73 -1.85
CA VAL A 140 8.55 -0.07 -2.33
C VAL A 140 8.65 1.29 -1.65
N GLY A 141 9.47 1.36 -0.60
CA GLY A 141 9.68 2.56 0.21
C GLY A 141 10.95 3.31 -0.18
N SER A 142 10.92 4.65 -0.23
CA SER A 142 12.13 5.46 -0.42
C SER A 142 12.27 6.52 0.68
N GLY A 143 13.48 6.70 1.20
CA GLY A 143 13.80 7.65 2.27
C GLY A 143 15.08 8.42 2.03
N ALA A 144 15.15 9.68 2.50
CA ALA A 144 16.38 10.49 2.42
C ALA A 144 17.48 9.95 3.31
N LEU A 145 17.10 9.44 4.49
CA LEU A 145 18.02 8.92 5.51
C LEU A 145 18.08 7.40 5.44
N ASP A 146 19.16 6.80 5.88
CA ASP A 146 19.27 5.35 6.02
C ASP A 146 18.53 4.88 7.27
N THR A 147 17.35 4.32 7.06
CA THR A 147 16.51 3.75 8.12
C THR A 147 16.44 2.22 8.04
N ARG A 148 17.35 1.59 7.28
CA ARG A 148 17.41 0.12 7.18
C ARG A 148 17.79 -0.50 8.52
N PRO A 149 17.41 -1.75 8.77
CA PRO A 149 17.80 -2.46 9.99
C PRO A 149 19.32 -2.44 10.20
N GLY A 150 19.75 -2.07 11.41
CA GLY A 150 21.16 -1.95 11.77
C GLY A 150 21.80 -0.57 11.52
N SER A 151 21.12 0.35 10.84
CA SER A 151 21.57 1.74 10.72
C SER A 151 21.31 2.54 12.00
N ALA A 152 21.99 3.67 12.16
CA ALA A 152 21.80 4.56 13.31
C ALA A 152 20.38 5.19 13.37
N MET A 153 19.65 5.19 12.24
CA MET A 153 18.32 5.77 12.14
C MET A 153 17.21 4.70 11.97
N ALA A 154 17.52 3.43 12.23
CA ALA A 154 16.57 2.32 12.04
C ALA A 154 15.25 2.50 12.81
N ASP A 155 15.33 3.00 14.06
CA ASP A 155 14.16 3.22 14.94
C ASP A 155 13.25 4.38 14.45
N HIS A 156 13.67 5.12 13.44
CA HIS A 156 12.90 6.22 12.85
C HIS A 156 12.08 5.76 11.61
N ASP A 157 12.11 4.48 11.25
CA ASP A 157 11.25 3.96 10.19
C ASP A 157 9.82 3.71 10.68
N HIS A 158 9.01 4.76 10.64
CA HIS A 158 7.57 4.64 10.85
C HIS A 158 6.80 4.41 9.55
N GLN A 159 7.45 4.35 8.39
CA GLN A 159 6.83 4.07 7.10
C GLN A 159 6.61 2.57 6.91
N ILE A 160 7.67 1.80 6.85
CA ILE A 160 7.59 0.35 6.62
C ILE A 160 6.95 -0.36 7.82
N ALA A 161 7.30 0.04 9.04
CA ALA A 161 6.72 -0.50 10.27
C ALA A 161 5.19 -0.31 10.30
N TYR A 162 4.70 0.88 9.92
CA TYR A 162 3.26 1.15 9.84
C TYR A 162 2.58 0.31 8.76
N LEU A 163 3.14 0.26 7.54
CA LEU A 163 2.55 -0.49 6.42
C LEU A 163 2.48 -1.99 6.73
N ARG A 164 3.53 -2.58 7.29
CA ARG A 164 3.50 -3.99 7.74
C ARG A 164 2.40 -4.23 8.78
N ARG A 165 2.24 -3.32 9.75
CA ARG A 165 1.19 -3.44 10.77
C ARG A 165 -0.20 -3.33 10.17
N TRP A 166 -0.42 -2.38 9.24
CA TRP A 166 -1.70 -2.23 8.56
C TRP A 166 -2.04 -3.43 7.67
N LEU A 167 -1.10 -3.92 6.88
CA LEU A 167 -1.29 -5.09 6.02
C LEU A 167 -1.64 -6.34 6.85
N ALA A 168 -0.92 -6.58 7.93
CA ALA A 168 -1.24 -7.66 8.88
C ALA A 168 -2.63 -7.48 9.53
N PHE A 169 -3.01 -6.24 9.87
CA PHE A 169 -4.32 -5.93 10.45
C PHE A 169 -5.46 -6.26 9.49
N VAL A 170 -5.30 -6.01 8.20
CA VAL A 170 -6.31 -6.37 7.19
C VAL A 170 -6.18 -7.83 6.70
N GLY A 171 -5.21 -8.61 7.21
CA GLY A 171 -5.07 -10.06 6.99
C GLY A 171 -4.09 -10.46 5.89
N ILE A 172 -3.25 -9.54 5.41
CA ILE A 172 -2.20 -9.87 4.43
C ILE A 172 -0.91 -10.20 5.17
N GLU A 173 -0.49 -11.47 5.09
CA GLU A 173 0.71 -12.01 5.71
C GLU A 173 1.90 -12.08 4.74
N ASP A 174 1.63 -12.30 3.46
CA ASP A 174 2.63 -12.35 2.39
C ASP A 174 3.02 -10.92 1.98
N VAL A 175 4.10 -10.39 2.58
CA VAL A 175 4.52 -8.99 2.43
C VAL A 175 6.00 -8.90 2.07
N HIS A 176 6.26 -8.50 0.82
CA HIS A 176 7.60 -8.21 0.31
C HIS A 176 7.92 -6.72 0.46
N VAL A 177 9.16 -6.40 0.82
CA VAL A 177 9.59 -5.00 1.02
C VAL A 177 10.89 -4.74 0.26
N VAL A 178 10.88 -3.67 -0.53
CA VAL A 178 12.06 -3.10 -1.19
C VAL A 178 12.24 -1.68 -0.70
N THR A 179 13.43 -1.35 -0.22
CA THR A 179 13.76 -0.01 0.29
C THR A 179 14.83 0.65 -0.56
N ILE A 180 14.66 1.95 -0.80
CA ILE A 180 15.63 2.81 -1.48
C ILE A 180 16.04 3.89 -0.47
N CYS A 181 17.08 3.66 0.29
CA CYS A 181 17.61 4.62 1.26
C CYS A 181 19.08 4.33 1.61
N PRO A 182 19.88 5.38 1.83
CA PRO A 182 19.52 6.79 1.75
C PRO A 182 19.42 7.31 0.30
N THR A 183 18.48 8.25 0.05
CA THR A 183 18.38 8.94 -1.25
C THR A 183 18.96 10.36 -1.20
N TYR A 184 19.58 10.72 -0.07
CA TYR A 184 20.33 11.95 0.14
C TYR A 184 21.81 11.60 0.37
N GLY A 185 22.70 12.12 -0.48
CA GLY A 185 24.13 11.83 -0.47
C GLY A 185 24.78 12.27 -1.77
N THR A 186 25.96 11.73 -2.07
CA THR A 186 26.58 11.93 -3.38
C THR A 186 25.79 11.25 -4.50
N ALA A 187 25.98 11.66 -5.73
CA ALA A 187 25.28 11.01 -6.87
C ALA A 187 25.64 9.51 -6.95
N GLU A 188 26.90 9.16 -6.67
CA GLU A 188 27.41 7.79 -6.67
C GLU A 188 26.72 6.94 -5.57
N ASP A 189 26.63 7.45 -4.35
CA ASP A 189 25.96 6.75 -3.23
C ASP A 189 24.47 6.48 -3.56
N VAL A 190 23.82 7.50 -4.11
CA VAL A 190 22.38 7.41 -4.45
C VAL A 190 22.14 6.47 -5.64
N GLU A 191 23.08 6.41 -6.61
CA GLU A 191 23.02 5.44 -7.70
C GLU A 191 23.21 4.01 -7.18
N ALA A 192 24.21 3.79 -6.33
CA ALA A 192 24.46 2.47 -5.73
C ALA A 192 23.22 1.92 -4.98
N VAL A 193 22.60 2.69 -4.07
CA VAL A 193 21.39 2.20 -3.37
C VAL A 193 20.18 2.05 -4.29
N THR A 194 20.15 2.77 -5.41
CA THR A 194 19.09 2.62 -6.41
C THR A 194 19.27 1.30 -7.18
N ASP A 195 20.49 0.95 -7.53
CA ASP A 195 20.82 -0.31 -8.22
C ASP A 195 20.58 -1.51 -7.29
N GLU A 196 20.94 -1.41 -6.00
CA GLU A 196 20.57 -2.40 -4.99
C GLU A 196 19.05 -2.62 -4.93
N ALA A 197 18.27 -1.53 -4.94
CA ALA A 197 16.83 -1.61 -4.92
C ALA A 197 16.25 -2.22 -6.20
N TYR A 198 16.83 -1.96 -7.38
CA TYR A 198 16.44 -2.62 -8.62
C TYR A 198 16.70 -4.13 -8.55
N ALA A 199 17.87 -4.55 -8.07
CA ALA A 199 18.20 -5.97 -7.91
C ALA A 199 17.24 -6.65 -6.93
N ALA A 200 16.91 -6.01 -5.80
CA ALA A 200 15.94 -6.52 -4.83
C ALA A 200 14.53 -6.63 -5.44
N ALA A 201 14.11 -5.65 -6.24
CA ALA A 201 12.81 -5.67 -6.92
C ALA A 201 12.74 -6.82 -7.95
N GLU A 202 13.80 -7.08 -8.70
CA GLU A 202 13.89 -8.20 -9.64
C GLU A 202 13.87 -9.56 -8.91
N ALA A 203 14.51 -9.66 -7.74
CA ALA A 203 14.46 -10.86 -6.92
C ALA A 203 13.04 -11.16 -6.41
N VAL A 204 12.32 -10.14 -5.91
CA VAL A 204 10.91 -10.27 -5.51
C VAL A 204 10.05 -10.70 -6.70
N ALA A 205 10.24 -10.11 -7.87
CA ALA A 205 9.47 -10.49 -9.05
C ALA A 205 9.74 -11.95 -9.47
N ALA A 206 10.98 -12.43 -9.38
CA ALA A 206 11.34 -13.82 -9.68
C ALA A 206 10.72 -14.80 -8.68
N GLU A 207 10.71 -14.47 -7.38
CA GLU A 207 10.07 -15.25 -6.33
C GLU A 207 8.56 -15.40 -6.60
N LEU A 208 7.87 -14.31 -6.89
CA LEU A 208 6.43 -14.30 -7.17
C LEU A 208 6.07 -15.04 -8.46
N ALA A 209 6.94 -14.99 -9.48
CA ALA A 209 6.75 -15.75 -10.72
C ALA A 209 6.93 -17.27 -10.52
N GLY A 210 7.75 -17.68 -9.55
CA GLY A 210 7.98 -19.11 -9.22
C GLY A 210 6.86 -19.76 -8.41
N HIS A 211 5.93 -18.97 -7.85
CA HIS A 211 4.78 -19.43 -7.06
C HIS A 211 3.45 -19.35 -7.86
N ALA A 212 3.52 -19.06 -9.17
CA ALA A 212 2.37 -18.87 -10.06
C ALA A 212 2.02 -20.15 -10.85
#